data_f8f434856a76a3f5cc73e13080dea0d1
#
_entry.id   f8f434856a76a3f5cc73e13080dea0d1
#
_cell.length_a   1.000
_cell.length_b   1.000
_cell.length_c   1.000
_cell.angle_alpha   90.00
_cell.angle_beta   90.00
_cell.angle_gamma   90.00
#
_symmetry.space_group_name_H-M   'P 1'
#
loop_
_entity.id
_entity.type
_entity.pdbx_description
1 polymer ?
#
loop_
_entity_poly.entity_id
_entity_poly.type
_entity_poly.pdbx_seq_one_letter_code
_entity_poly.pdbx_strand_id
1 'polypeptide(L)'
;MIKNFVKHFLGSIRCHLNGIECSRVVYIGKNVRVVNGKNVTLVKNVSIRPDCDLFAGTKMFIGDYCDLGTRNRFTGNIIIENSVLIGPDNYIASVDHCYEDISKPVMNQGVYSPHNNGHQELRIGEGSWIGTHVSIVGDVHIGKHCVIAANTVVTRDVPDYCVVAGVPARMIKKYNIETKEWEKLK
;
A
#
# COMPACT_ATOMS: atom_id res chain seq x y z
N MET A 1 -2.80 -24.33 17.12
CA MET A 1 -2.95 -24.86 15.75
C MET A 1 -4.35 -24.62 15.19
N ILE A 2 -5.44 -25.07 15.83
CA ILE A 2 -6.83 -24.94 15.35
C ILE A 2 -7.26 -23.47 15.08
N LYS A 3 -6.93 -22.52 15.97
CA LYS A 3 -7.29 -21.09 15.79
C LYS A 3 -6.69 -20.46 14.53
N ASN A 4 -5.48 -20.84 14.15
CA ASN A 4 -4.87 -20.33 12.91
C ASN A 4 -5.48 -20.95 11.66
N PHE A 5 -5.79 -22.25 11.70
CA PHE A 5 -6.50 -22.92 10.61
C PHE A 5 -7.86 -22.27 10.33
N VAL A 6 -8.66 -22.04 11.38
CA VAL A 6 -9.98 -21.37 11.25
C VAL A 6 -9.84 -19.96 10.66
N LYS A 7 -8.83 -19.17 11.09
CA LYS A 7 -8.59 -17.82 10.56
C LYS A 7 -8.28 -17.84 9.06
N HIS A 8 -7.43 -18.74 8.60
CA HIS A 8 -7.06 -18.84 7.19
C HIS A 8 -8.20 -19.38 6.34
N PHE A 9 -8.97 -20.34 6.84
CA PHE A 9 -10.16 -20.86 6.18
C PHE A 9 -11.20 -19.75 5.98
N LEU A 10 -11.51 -18.98 7.01
CA LEU A 10 -12.40 -17.83 6.91
C LEU A 10 -11.85 -16.75 5.98
N GLY A 11 -10.52 -16.55 5.94
CA GLY A 11 -9.85 -15.65 5.00
C GLY A 11 -10.11 -16.05 3.54
N SER A 12 -9.93 -17.32 3.21
CA SER A 12 -10.20 -17.84 1.86
C SER A 12 -11.66 -17.69 1.44
N ILE A 13 -12.62 -17.93 2.36
CA ILE A 13 -14.04 -17.68 2.09
C ILE A 13 -14.30 -16.21 1.79
N ARG A 14 -13.73 -15.31 2.58
CA ARG A 14 -13.86 -13.85 2.36
C ARG A 14 -13.25 -13.40 1.04
N CYS A 15 -12.11 -13.96 0.65
CA CYS A 15 -11.54 -13.73 -0.68
C CYS A 15 -12.55 -14.08 -1.77
N HIS A 16 -13.08 -15.29 -1.72
CA HIS A 16 -14.03 -15.77 -2.71
C HIS A 16 -15.30 -14.90 -2.79
N LEU A 17 -15.89 -14.57 -1.64
CA LEU A 17 -17.07 -13.70 -1.58
C LEU A 17 -16.84 -12.29 -2.13
N ASN A 18 -15.61 -11.80 -2.10
CA ASN A 18 -15.22 -10.49 -2.64
C ASN A 18 -14.60 -10.58 -4.05
N GLY A 19 -14.57 -11.77 -4.67
CA GLY A 19 -13.99 -11.99 -5.99
C GLY A 19 -12.48 -11.82 -6.05
N ILE A 20 -11.78 -11.91 -4.90
CA ILE A 20 -10.33 -11.75 -4.79
C ILE A 20 -9.64 -13.03 -5.23
N GLU A 21 -8.62 -12.91 -6.09
CA GLU A 21 -7.70 -14.01 -6.36
C GLU A 21 -6.73 -14.16 -5.19
N CYS A 22 -6.81 -15.28 -4.46
CA CYS A 22 -5.93 -15.50 -3.32
C CYS A 22 -5.46 -16.94 -3.17
N SER A 23 -4.30 -17.11 -2.52
CA SER A 23 -3.82 -18.41 -2.07
C SER A 23 -4.61 -18.90 -0.84
N ARG A 24 -4.42 -20.16 -0.47
CA ARG A 24 -5.12 -20.78 0.67
C ARG A 24 -4.69 -20.24 2.05
N VAL A 25 -3.60 -19.49 2.13
CA VAL A 25 -3.01 -19.03 3.40
C VAL A 25 -3.07 -17.52 3.48
N VAL A 26 -4.27 -16.97 3.59
CA VAL A 26 -4.49 -15.53 3.78
C VAL A 26 -5.36 -15.28 5.00
N TYR A 27 -5.18 -14.14 5.65
CA TYR A 27 -6.05 -13.65 6.70
C TYR A 27 -6.71 -12.35 6.26
N ILE A 28 -8.05 -12.31 6.27
CA ILE A 28 -8.83 -11.10 6.06
C ILE A 28 -9.65 -10.84 7.32
N GLY A 29 -9.41 -9.69 7.93
CA GLY A 29 -10.05 -9.24 9.16
C GLY A 29 -11.55 -8.97 9.03
N LYS A 30 -12.17 -8.56 10.13
CA LYS A 30 -13.55 -8.08 10.14
C LYS A 30 -13.64 -6.72 9.45
N ASN A 31 -14.79 -6.40 8.87
CA ASN A 31 -15.11 -5.11 8.26
C ASN A 31 -14.13 -4.67 7.17
N VAL A 32 -13.43 -5.59 6.53
CA VAL A 32 -12.62 -5.27 5.34
C VAL A 32 -13.57 -5.08 4.18
N ARG A 33 -13.53 -3.89 3.57
CA ARG A 33 -14.33 -3.55 2.38
C ARG A 33 -13.47 -3.69 1.14
N VAL A 34 -14.03 -4.30 0.11
CA VAL A 34 -13.33 -4.51 -1.16
C VAL A 34 -14.19 -4.02 -2.31
N VAL A 35 -13.62 -3.20 -3.16
CA VAL A 35 -14.23 -2.75 -4.43
C VAL A 35 -13.33 -3.23 -5.56
N ASN A 36 -13.95 -3.75 -6.62
CA ASN A 36 -13.27 -4.37 -7.76
C ASN A 36 -12.37 -5.56 -7.35
N GLY A 37 -12.85 -6.44 -6.49
CA GLY A 37 -12.08 -7.57 -5.96
C GLY A 37 -11.44 -8.46 -7.02
N LYS A 38 -12.03 -8.58 -8.22
CA LYS A 38 -11.45 -9.28 -9.37
C LYS A 38 -10.10 -8.73 -9.85
N ASN A 39 -9.78 -7.51 -9.46
CA ASN A 39 -8.51 -6.84 -9.76
C ASN A 39 -7.51 -6.93 -8.59
N VAL A 40 -7.89 -7.64 -7.51
CA VAL A 40 -7.06 -7.84 -6.32
C VAL A 40 -6.47 -9.24 -6.34
N THR A 41 -5.15 -9.34 -6.25
CA THR A 41 -4.41 -10.60 -6.10
C THR A 41 -3.67 -10.59 -4.77
N LEU A 42 -3.92 -11.61 -3.94
CA LEU A 42 -3.20 -11.84 -2.68
C LEU A 42 -2.39 -13.14 -2.80
N VAL A 43 -1.08 -13.06 -2.62
CA VAL A 43 -0.23 -14.25 -2.65
C VAL A 43 -0.38 -15.00 -1.31
N LYS A 44 0.56 -15.75 -0.81
CA LYS A 44 0.41 -16.53 0.44
C LYS A 44 0.90 -15.74 1.67
N ASN A 45 0.41 -16.12 2.86
CA ASN A 45 0.79 -15.52 4.13
C ASN A 45 0.52 -14.00 4.23
N VAL A 46 -0.45 -13.52 3.44
CA VAL A 46 -0.91 -12.13 3.53
C VAL A 46 -1.89 -11.99 4.69
N SER A 47 -1.71 -10.94 5.48
CA SER A 47 -2.63 -10.54 6.54
C SER A 47 -3.19 -9.16 6.26
N ILE A 48 -4.49 -9.07 6.01
CA ILE A 48 -5.23 -7.81 5.96
C ILE A 48 -5.97 -7.68 7.29
N ARG A 49 -5.54 -6.73 8.12
CA ARG A 49 -6.12 -6.52 9.45
C ARG A 49 -7.53 -5.91 9.38
N PRO A 50 -8.30 -5.91 10.49
CA PRO A 50 -9.65 -5.37 10.50
C PRO A 50 -9.76 -3.92 10.01
N ASP A 51 -10.96 -3.58 9.50
CA ASP A 51 -11.38 -2.23 9.15
C ASP A 51 -10.56 -1.59 8.02
N CYS A 52 -9.96 -2.39 7.15
CA CYS A 52 -9.25 -1.92 5.96
C CYS A 52 -10.19 -1.76 4.76
N ASP A 53 -9.87 -0.80 3.90
CA ASP A 53 -10.51 -0.58 2.59
C ASP A 53 -9.54 -0.90 1.46
N LEU A 54 -9.93 -1.77 0.53
CA LEU A 54 -9.22 -2.09 -0.69
C LEU A 54 -10.08 -1.68 -1.88
N PHE A 55 -9.83 -0.49 -2.42
CA PHE A 55 -10.53 0.05 -3.59
C PHE A 55 -9.63 -0.05 -4.81
N ALA A 56 -9.60 -1.25 -5.40
CA ALA A 56 -8.72 -1.53 -6.53
C ALA A 56 -9.14 -0.78 -7.79
N GLY A 57 -8.16 -0.21 -8.47
CA GLY A 57 -8.29 0.27 -9.83
C GLY A 57 -8.32 -0.90 -10.83
N THR A 58 -7.40 -0.93 -11.77
CA THR A 58 -7.24 -2.03 -12.73
C THR A 58 -6.39 -3.17 -12.17
N LYS A 59 -5.55 -2.90 -11.16
CA LYS A 59 -4.67 -3.89 -10.52
C LYS A 59 -4.33 -3.49 -9.09
N MET A 60 -4.47 -4.45 -8.17
CA MET A 60 -3.93 -4.37 -6.81
C MET A 60 -3.28 -5.73 -6.49
N PHE A 61 -1.98 -5.72 -6.27
CA PHE A 61 -1.19 -6.93 -6.00
C PHE A 61 -0.53 -6.81 -4.63
N ILE A 62 -0.66 -7.87 -3.82
CA ILE A 62 -0.03 -7.97 -2.49
C ILE A 62 0.75 -9.26 -2.42
N GLY A 63 2.07 -9.12 -2.32
CA GLY A 63 3.04 -10.20 -2.31
C GLY A 63 3.05 -11.03 -1.04
N ASP A 64 3.95 -12.01 -1.00
CA ASP A 64 4.08 -12.95 0.12
C ASP A 64 4.46 -12.26 1.44
N TYR A 65 3.98 -12.81 2.56
CA TYR A 65 4.35 -12.39 3.91
C TYR A 65 4.09 -10.92 4.26
N CYS A 66 3.11 -10.28 3.60
CA CYS A 66 2.72 -8.91 3.91
C CYS A 66 1.72 -8.85 5.08
N ASP A 67 1.91 -7.87 5.96
CA ASP A 67 0.96 -7.56 7.04
C ASP A 67 0.47 -6.12 6.90
N LEU A 68 -0.80 -5.97 6.54
CA LEU A 68 -1.47 -4.69 6.40
C LEU A 68 -2.24 -4.41 7.69
N GLY A 69 -1.72 -3.49 8.49
CA GLY A 69 -2.28 -3.06 9.77
C GLY A 69 -3.75 -2.64 9.68
N THR A 70 -4.36 -2.39 10.81
CA THR A 70 -5.79 -2.02 10.90
C THR A 70 -6.07 -0.63 10.32
N ARG A 71 -7.29 -0.41 9.82
CA ARG A 71 -7.83 0.89 9.38
C ARG A 71 -6.99 1.56 8.29
N ASN A 72 -6.37 0.76 7.44
CA ASN A 72 -5.66 1.25 6.26
C ASN A 72 -6.61 1.38 5.08
N ARG A 73 -6.40 2.40 4.25
CA ARG A 73 -7.11 2.58 3.00
C ARG A 73 -6.16 2.55 1.81
N PHE A 74 -6.45 1.64 0.89
CA PHE A 74 -5.72 1.45 -0.36
C PHE A 74 -6.63 1.80 -1.52
N THR A 75 -6.22 2.73 -2.40
CA THR A 75 -7.05 3.19 -3.51
C THR A 75 -6.27 3.29 -4.82
N GLY A 76 -6.77 2.68 -5.89
CA GLY A 76 -6.16 2.73 -7.21
C GLY A 76 -5.33 1.51 -7.58
N ASN A 77 -4.29 1.72 -8.37
CA ASN A 77 -3.36 0.67 -8.81
C ASN A 77 -2.18 0.60 -7.84
N ILE A 78 -2.09 -0.49 -7.09
CA ILE A 78 -1.11 -0.62 -6.01
C ILE A 78 -0.42 -1.97 -6.12
N ILE A 79 0.91 -1.94 -6.06
CA ILE A 79 1.75 -3.12 -5.95
C ILE A 79 2.51 -3.07 -4.63
N ILE A 80 2.25 -4.03 -3.77
CA ILE A 80 3.00 -4.27 -2.54
C ILE A 80 3.83 -5.53 -2.77
N GLU A 81 5.15 -5.40 -2.78
CA GLU A 81 6.06 -6.54 -2.96
C GLU A 81 6.10 -7.41 -1.69
N ASN A 82 7.00 -8.40 -1.64
CA ASN A 82 7.02 -9.36 -0.54
C ASN A 82 7.49 -8.75 0.79
N SER A 83 7.07 -9.34 1.91
CA SER A 83 7.59 -9.05 3.25
C SER A 83 7.44 -7.58 3.68
N VAL A 84 6.40 -6.90 3.21
CA VAL A 84 6.11 -5.52 3.58
C VAL A 84 5.25 -5.48 4.85
N LEU A 85 5.67 -4.65 5.81
CA LEU A 85 4.92 -4.36 7.03
C LEU A 85 4.30 -2.96 6.94
N ILE A 86 2.99 -2.88 7.08
CA ILE A 86 2.26 -1.61 7.09
C ILE A 86 1.58 -1.43 8.45
N GLY A 87 1.91 -0.35 9.14
CA GLY A 87 1.27 0.07 10.39
C GLY A 87 -0.21 0.40 10.20
N PRO A 88 -0.91 0.80 11.26
CA PRO A 88 -2.32 1.17 11.17
C PRO A 88 -2.52 2.61 10.64
N ASP A 89 -3.77 2.90 10.24
CA ASP A 89 -4.28 4.26 9.97
C ASP A 89 -3.58 4.98 8.81
N ASN A 90 -3.19 4.26 7.76
CA ASN A 90 -2.53 4.84 6.60
C ASN A 90 -3.51 5.07 5.44
N TYR A 91 -3.21 6.09 4.64
CA TYR A 91 -3.84 6.37 3.35
C TYR A 91 -2.84 6.18 2.22
N ILE A 92 -3.07 5.20 1.35
CA ILE A 92 -2.17 4.83 0.26
C ILE A 92 -2.98 4.85 -1.03
N ALA A 93 -2.72 5.82 -1.90
CA ALA A 93 -3.52 6.04 -3.10
C ALA A 93 -2.67 6.41 -4.31
N SER A 94 -2.84 5.68 -5.41
CA SER A 94 -2.24 6.02 -6.70
C SER A 94 -3.12 6.96 -7.54
N VAL A 95 -4.29 7.33 -7.07
CA VAL A 95 -5.26 8.16 -7.78
C VAL A 95 -5.55 9.43 -7.00
N ASP A 96 -5.82 10.52 -7.73
CA ASP A 96 -6.19 11.82 -7.17
C ASP A 96 -7.20 12.50 -8.11
N HIS A 97 -7.73 13.64 -7.73
CA HIS A 97 -8.61 14.45 -8.58
C HIS A 97 -7.80 15.30 -9.57
N CYS A 98 -8.30 15.41 -10.81
CA CYS A 98 -7.78 16.38 -11.77
C CYS A 98 -8.18 17.79 -11.31
N TYR A 99 -7.26 18.74 -11.36
CA TYR A 99 -7.48 20.13 -10.89
C TYR A 99 -6.84 21.20 -11.78
N GLU A 100 -6.18 20.81 -12.85
CA GLU A 100 -5.35 21.70 -13.68
C GLU A 100 -6.18 22.67 -14.53
N ASP A 101 -7.42 22.32 -14.87
CA ASP A 101 -8.30 23.18 -15.64
C ASP A 101 -9.00 24.20 -14.74
N ILE A 102 -8.41 25.38 -14.58
CA ILE A 102 -8.95 26.46 -13.74
C ILE A 102 -10.29 27.01 -14.22
N SER A 103 -10.74 26.66 -15.42
CA SER A 103 -12.05 27.06 -15.96
C SER A 103 -13.21 26.26 -15.38
N LYS A 104 -12.93 25.15 -14.68
CA LYS A 104 -13.92 24.23 -14.12
C LYS A 104 -13.68 23.96 -12.64
N PRO A 105 -14.75 23.79 -11.84
CA PRO A 105 -14.62 23.23 -10.51
C PRO A 105 -13.95 21.85 -10.54
N VAL A 106 -13.13 21.53 -9.53
CA VAL A 106 -12.42 20.25 -9.42
C VAL A 106 -13.37 19.04 -9.52
N MET A 107 -14.54 19.11 -8.91
CA MET A 107 -15.54 18.04 -8.98
C MET A 107 -16.03 17.71 -10.40
N ASN A 108 -15.82 18.60 -11.38
CA ASN A 108 -16.21 18.42 -12.76
C ASN A 108 -15.04 18.04 -13.69
N GLN A 109 -13.83 17.86 -13.14
CA GLN A 109 -12.63 17.49 -13.90
C GLN A 109 -12.35 15.99 -13.88
N GLY A 110 -13.00 15.24 -12.99
CA GLY A 110 -12.80 13.81 -12.83
C GLY A 110 -11.62 13.45 -11.94
N VAL A 111 -11.15 12.22 -12.08
CA VAL A 111 -10.00 11.70 -11.34
C VAL A 111 -8.92 11.25 -12.31
N TYR A 112 -7.68 11.38 -11.91
CA TYR A 112 -6.58 10.72 -12.61
C TYR A 112 -6.80 9.21 -12.58
N SER A 113 -6.83 8.61 -13.74
CA SER A 113 -6.96 7.17 -13.87
C SER A 113 -6.02 6.64 -14.93
N PRO A 114 -5.66 5.36 -14.89
CA PRO A 114 -4.84 4.71 -15.92
C PRO A 114 -5.42 4.83 -17.33
N HIS A 115 -6.73 5.01 -17.45
CA HIS A 115 -7.43 5.16 -18.73
C HIS A 115 -7.35 6.58 -19.32
N ASN A 116 -7.18 7.59 -18.47
CA ASN A 116 -7.25 8.99 -18.90
C ASN A 116 -5.88 9.65 -19.03
N ASN A 117 -4.92 9.34 -18.13
CA ASN A 117 -3.65 10.08 -18.02
C ASN A 117 -2.41 9.17 -17.90
N GLY A 118 -2.49 7.92 -18.35
CA GLY A 118 -1.40 6.96 -18.26
C GLY A 118 -1.46 6.05 -17.03
N HIS A 119 -0.48 5.19 -16.89
CA HIS A 119 -0.40 4.23 -15.79
C HIS A 119 0.07 4.93 -14.51
N GLN A 120 -0.86 5.34 -13.67
CA GLN A 120 -0.52 5.67 -12.29
C GLN A 120 -0.48 4.39 -11.48
N GLU A 121 0.69 4.02 -10.99
CA GLU A 121 0.91 2.85 -10.14
C GLU A 121 1.72 3.25 -8.91
N LEU A 122 1.20 2.95 -7.75
CA LEU A 122 1.95 3.10 -6.50
C LEU A 122 2.60 1.77 -6.16
N ARG A 123 3.92 1.78 -5.95
CA ARG A 123 4.68 0.58 -5.62
C ARG A 123 5.35 0.70 -4.27
N ILE A 124 5.29 -0.36 -3.46
CA ILE A 124 6.03 -0.50 -2.21
C ILE A 124 6.95 -1.70 -2.33
N GLY A 125 8.25 -1.45 -2.32
CA GLY A 125 9.31 -2.44 -2.51
C GLY A 125 9.45 -3.39 -1.32
N GLU A 126 9.99 -4.56 -1.63
CA GLU A 126 10.19 -5.68 -0.71
C GLU A 126 10.88 -5.28 0.59
N GLY A 127 10.44 -5.88 1.71
CA GLY A 127 11.05 -5.71 3.03
C GLY A 127 10.86 -4.32 3.64
N SER A 128 10.04 -3.46 3.05
CA SER A 128 9.82 -2.10 3.55
C SER A 128 8.82 -2.05 4.70
N TRP A 129 8.99 -1.06 5.56
CA TRP A 129 8.10 -0.78 6.68
C TRP A 129 7.48 0.60 6.57
N ILE A 130 6.15 0.65 6.54
CA ILE A 130 5.35 1.86 6.57
C ILE A 130 4.84 2.05 8.00
N GLY A 131 5.14 3.17 8.61
CA GLY A 131 4.70 3.53 9.96
C GLY A 131 3.19 3.69 10.08
N THR A 132 2.76 4.37 11.13
CA THR A 132 1.34 4.72 11.34
C THR A 132 1.04 6.12 10.86
N HIS A 133 -0.22 6.39 10.45
CA HIS A 133 -0.67 7.70 9.96
C HIS A 133 0.18 8.25 8.80
N VAL A 134 0.63 7.37 7.92
CA VAL A 134 1.37 7.75 6.71
C VAL A 134 0.39 7.98 5.57
N SER A 135 0.62 9.03 4.78
CA SER A 135 -0.04 9.25 3.50
C SER A 135 0.96 9.06 2.37
N ILE A 136 0.70 8.14 1.44
CA ILE A 136 1.46 7.97 0.20
C ILE A 136 0.49 8.23 -0.93
N VAL A 137 0.74 9.27 -1.73
CA VAL A 137 -0.21 9.71 -2.75
C VAL A 137 0.46 9.98 -4.09
N GLY A 138 -0.21 9.56 -5.16
CA GLY A 138 0.23 9.74 -6.54
C GLY A 138 0.95 8.51 -7.11
N ASP A 139 1.60 8.72 -8.25
CA ASP A 139 2.47 7.74 -8.90
C ASP A 139 3.82 7.73 -8.20
N VAL A 140 3.92 6.92 -7.15
CA VAL A 140 5.07 6.91 -6.22
C VAL A 140 5.64 5.51 -6.09
N HIS A 141 6.96 5.40 -6.21
CA HIS A 141 7.69 4.17 -5.96
C HIS A 141 8.50 4.28 -4.66
N ILE A 142 8.15 3.48 -3.68
CA ILE A 142 8.96 3.23 -2.49
C ILE A 142 9.89 2.06 -2.81
N GLY A 143 11.19 2.28 -2.69
CA GLY A 143 12.20 1.25 -2.92
C GLY A 143 12.18 0.14 -1.88
N LYS A 144 13.11 -0.80 -2.01
CA LYS A 144 13.26 -1.97 -1.12
C LYS A 144 13.89 -1.57 0.22
N HIS A 145 13.48 -2.31 1.27
CA HIS A 145 14.02 -2.13 2.63
C HIS A 145 14.01 -0.68 3.12
N CYS A 146 12.96 0.06 2.72
CA CYS A 146 12.72 1.42 3.17
C CYS A 146 11.96 1.45 4.50
N VAL A 147 12.15 2.52 5.25
CA VAL A 147 11.33 2.84 6.42
C VAL A 147 10.67 4.19 6.20
N ILE A 148 9.34 4.20 6.18
CA ILE A 148 8.55 5.43 6.17
C ILE A 148 8.09 5.68 7.60
N ALA A 149 8.63 6.72 8.23
CA ALA A 149 8.32 7.03 9.62
C ALA A 149 6.85 7.43 9.80
N ALA A 150 6.35 7.29 11.02
CA ALA A 150 4.98 7.70 11.34
C ALA A 150 4.70 9.18 11.01
N ASN A 151 3.44 9.50 10.67
CA ASN A 151 2.98 10.85 10.30
C ASN A 151 3.72 11.47 9.09
N THR A 152 4.19 10.66 8.17
CA THR A 152 4.90 11.12 6.97
C THR A 152 3.96 11.25 5.78
N VAL A 153 4.14 12.30 4.95
CA VAL A 153 3.45 12.45 3.66
C VAL A 153 4.44 12.28 2.53
N VAL A 154 4.29 11.18 1.78
CA VAL A 154 5.15 10.83 0.64
C VAL A 154 4.43 11.15 -0.66
N THR A 155 5.04 12.03 -1.47
CA THR A 155 4.53 12.47 -2.78
C THR A 155 5.56 12.32 -3.90
N ARG A 156 6.69 11.66 -3.61
CA ARG A 156 7.78 11.42 -4.55
C ARG A 156 8.44 10.10 -4.25
N ASP A 157 9.14 9.54 -5.22
CA ASP A 157 9.87 8.30 -5.08
C ASP A 157 10.87 8.31 -3.92
N VAL A 158 10.99 7.17 -3.28
CA VAL A 158 11.96 6.91 -2.22
C VAL A 158 12.91 5.83 -2.70
N PRO A 159 14.22 6.11 -2.84
CA PRO A 159 15.20 5.12 -3.25
C PRO A 159 15.31 3.96 -2.26
N ASP A 160 15.86 2.83 -2.73
CA ASP A 160 16.14 1.67 -1.88
C ASP A 160 16.97 2.04 -0.63
N TYR A 161 16.74 1.31 0.44
CA TYR A 161 17.53 1.38 1.68
C TYR A 161 17.53 2.77 2.34
N CYS A 162 16.39 3.44 2.35
CA CYS A 162 16.23 4.76 2.92
C CYS A 162 15.27 4.80 4.09
N VAL A 163 15.51 5.69 5.03
CA VAL A 163 14.54 6.11 6.04
C VAL A 163 14.09 7.52 5.70
N VAL A 164 12.77 7.70 5.56
CA VAL A 164 12.18 9.02 5.29
C VAL A 164 11.20 9.41 6.39
N ALA A 165 11.08 10.71 6.63
CA ALA A 165 10.17 11.27 7.63
C ALA A 165 9.71 12.68 7.24
N GLY A 166 8.57 13.11 7.77
CA GLY A 166 8.08 14.48 7.71
C GLY A 166 7.01 14.76 6.67
N VAL A 167 6.55 16.01 6.65
CA VAL A 167 5.52 16.55 5.75
C VAL A 167 6.05 17.83 5.11
N PRO A 168 6.45 17.77 3.83
CA PRO A 168 6.59 16.58 2.97
C PRO A 168 7.78 15.70 3.39
N ALA A 169 7.74 14.42 3.00
CA ALA A 169 8.78 13.43 3.31
C ALA A 169 10.18 13.90 2.90
N ARG A 170 11.15 13.69 3.77
CA ARG A 170 12.57 13.91 3.51
C ARG A 170 13.36 12.69 3.93
N MET A 171 14.40 12.37 3.16
CA MET A 171 15.32 11.31 3.51
C MET A 171 16.14 11.74 4.72
N ILE A 172 16.11 10.94 5.79
CA ILE A 172 16.82 11.23 7.05
C ILE A 172 17.97 10.25 7.32
N LYS A 173 17.91 9.06 6.71
CA LYS A 173 18.99 8.07 6.74
C LYS A 173 19.06 7.32 5.43
N LYS A 174 20.23 6.84 5.10
CA LYS A 174 20.49 5.90 4.02
C LYS A 174 21.38 4.76 4.52
N TYR A 175 21.12 3.54 4.10
CA TYR A 175 21.97 2.40 4.41
C TYR A 175 23.18 2.39 3.49
N ASN A 176 24.36 2.33 4.06
CA ASN A 176 25.60 2.16 3.32
C ASN A 176 25.88 0.66 3.20
N ILE A 177 25.89 0.15 1.96
CA ILE A 177 26.07 -1.29 1.66
C ILE A 177 27.50 -1.74 1.99
N GLU A 178 28.50 -0.86 1.85
CA GLU A 178 29.91 -1.18 2.09
C GLU A 178 30.20 -1.29 3.58
N THR A 179 29.76 -0.30 4.37
CA THR A 179 30.00 -0.27 5.83
C THR A 179 28.96 -1.12 6.59
N LYS A 180 27.85 -1.49 5.95
CA LYS A 180 26.70 -2.18 6.56
C LYS A 180 26.05 -1.40 7.71
N GLU A 181 26.03 -0.09 7.62
CA GLU A 181 25.50 0.80 8.65
C GLU A 181 24.49 1.81 8.10
N TRP A 182 23.58 2.28 8.97
CA TRP A 182 22.66 3.36 8.66
C TRP A 182 23.30 4.72 8.92
N GLU A 183 23.56 5.47 7.87
CA GLU A 183 24.12 6.83 7.93
C GLU A 183 23.01 7.88 8.01
N LYS A 184 23.16 8.86 8.91
CA LYS A 184 22.28 10.02 8.96
C LYS A 184 22.65 10.99 7.83
N LEU A 185 21.63 11.48 7.15
CA LEU A 185 21.77 12.56 6.18
C LEU A 185 21.60 13.90 6.91
N LYS A 186 22.45 14.86 6.57
CA LYS A 186 22.41 16.22 7.15
C LYS A 186 21.30 17.05 6.53
#